data_ed0e2b97adcd9593fa88185cde8b2a0d
#
_entry.id   ed0e2b97adcd9593fa88185cde8b2a0d
#
_cell.length_a   1.000
_cell.length_b   1.000
_cell.length_c   1.000
_cell.angle_alpha   90.00
_cell.angle_beta   90.00
_cell.angle_gamma   90.00
#
_symmetry.space_group_name_H-M   'P 1'
#
loop_
_entity.id
_entity.type
_entity.pdbx_description
1 polymer ?
#
loop_
_entity_poly.entity_id
_entity_poly.type
_entity_poly.pdbx_seq_one_letter_code
_entity_poly.pdbx_strand_id
1 'polypeptide(L)'
;EVNLGKIEYEGTLDDLYETDINKFIEYNLNDVKIVKALDDKLKFIDLARGVCHLGHISYEDIYFSSRYLEGAMLVYMKDIGVVAPNKPQGKGYSDGEKFTGAYVKDPKPGRYDWVYDLDLTSMYPSTIMTLNISPETKLGKLEGWNAEEFVKGVNKTYTLMVGGKEEKKLNQDELKKLLDNNKVSVSSNGVLYRYDKKGLIPVLLEKWFNERVEYKRLMKKHADDGDMVTSDYFNRRQHIQKIVLNSLYGVLGLPVFRFYDVDNA
;
A
#
# COMPACT_ATOMS: atom_id res chain seq x y z
N GLU A 1 -31.85 10.94 -10.14
CA GLU A 1 -30.59 10.86 -10.91
C GLU A 1 -30.58 12.00 -11.91
N VAL A 2 -29.70 12.98 -11.67
CA VAL A 2 -29.48 14.06 -12.65
C VAL A 2 -28.57 13.46 -13.72
N ASN A 3 -29.11 13.19 -14.90
CA ASN A 3 -28.35 12.68 -16.02
C ASN A 3 -27.55 13.84 -16.62
N LEU A 4 -26.40 14.17 -16.03
CA LEU A 4 -25.48 15.18 -16.53
C LEU A 4 -24.55 14.52 -17.55
N GLY A 5 -24.95 14.51 -18.83
CA GLY A 5 -24.11 14.12 -19.93
C GLY A 5 -23.24 15.29 -20.42
N LYS A 6 -22.16 14.99 -21.15
CA LYS A 6 -21.40 16.00 -21.86
C LYS A 6 -22.27 16.61 -23.00
N ILE A 7 -22.10 17.92 -23.24
CA ILE A 7 -22.69 18.57 -24.39
C ILE A 7 -21.82 18.24 -25.62
N GLU A 8 -22.45 17.69 -26.66
CA GLU A 8 -21.76 17.39 -27.92
C GLU A 8 -21.73 18.63 -28.82
N TYR A 9 -20.64 18.82 -29.50
CA TYR A 9 -20.42 19.85 -30.50
C TYR A 9 -19.55 19.32 -31.65
N GLU A 10 -19.60 19.95 -32.80
CA GLU A 10 -18.79 19.61 -33.96
C GLU A 10 -17.56 20.51 -34.03
N GLY A 11 -16.41 19.95 -34.48
CA GLY A 11 -15.17 20.69 -34.61
C GLY A 11 -14.34 20.75 -33.32
N THR A 12 -13.54 21.81 -33.23
CA THR A 12 -12.69 22.08 -32.05
C THR A 12 -13.36 23.05 -31.09
N LEU A 13 -12.80 23.20 -29.87
CA LEU A 13 -13.28 24.24 -28.94
C LEU A 13 -13.06 25.65 -29.45
N ASP A 14 -12.01 25.87 -30.24
CA ASP A 14 -11.72 27.16 -30.84
C ASP A 14 -12.80 27.49 -31.92
N ASP A 15 -13.17 26.51 -32.76
CA ASP A 15 -14.25 26.66 -33.72
C ASP A 15 -15.58 27.00 -33.04
N LEU A 16 -15.88 26.31 -31.93
CA LEU A 16 -17.09 26.55 -31.15
C LEU A 16 -17.10 27.96 -30.54
N TYR A 17 -15.95 28.42 -30.04
CA TYR A 17 -15.80 29.77 -29.49
C TYR A 17 -16.08 30.87 -30.56
N GLU A 18 -15.57 30.67 -31.78
CA GLU A 18 -15.73 31.64 -32.88
C GLU A 18 -17.11 31.58 -33.50
N THR A 19 -17.74 30.40 -33.60
CA THR A 19 -19.00 30.20 -34.31
C THR A 19 -20.24 30.30 -33.44
N ASP A 20 -20.19 29.83 -32.19
CA ASP A 20 -21.32 29.85 -31.25
C ASP A 20 -20.83 30.03 -29.79
N ILE A 21 -20.59 31.26 -29.42
CA ILE A 21 -20.13 31.65 -28.08
C ILE A 21 -21.13 31.26 -26.99
N ASN A 22 -22.43 31.22 -27.26
CA ASN A 22 -23.42 30.84 -26.27
C ASN A 22 -23.34 29.36 -25.95
N LYS A 23 -23.20 28.51 -26.97
CA LYS A 23 -23.00 27.06 -26.77
C LYS A 23 -21.67 26.77 -26.13
N PHE A 24 -20.61 27.52 -26.43
CA PHE A 24 -19.31 27.40 -25.74
C PHE A 24 -19.43 27.71 -24.26
N ILE A 25 -20.15 28.78 -23.86
CA ILE A 25 -20.40 29.11 -22.46
C ILE A 25 -21.23 28.02 -21.78
N GLU A 26 -22.30 27.56 -22.46
CA GLU A 26 -23.13 26.47 -21.94
C GLU A 26 -22.31 25.18 -21.70
N TYR A 27 -21.47 24.79 -22.66
CA TYR A 27 -20.56 23.69 -22.58
C TYR A 27 -19.64 23.80 -21.33
N ASN A 28 -18.99 24.95 -21.17
CA ASN A 28 -18.08 25.19 -20.03
C ASN A 28 -18.81 25.13 -18.69
N LEU A 29 -20.00 25.77 -18.59
CA LEU A 29 -20.82 25.72 -17.38
C LEU A 29 -21.28 24.30 -17.06
N ASN A 30 -21.59 23.50 -18.09
CA ASN A 30 -21.97 22.09 -17.88
C ASN A 30 -20.83 21.25 -17.39
N ASP A 31 -19.62 21.41 -17.90
CA ASP A 31 -18.42 20.70 -17.42
C ASP A 31 -18.14 21.01 -15.95
N VAL A 32 -18.26 22.26 -15.52
CA VAL A 32 -18.14 22.65 -14.10
C VAL A 32 -19.23 21.99 -13.24
N LYS A 33 -20.49 21.96 -13.73
CA LYS A 33 -21.59 21.27 -13.02
C LYS A 33 -21.35 19.77 -12.89
N ILE A 34 -20.80 19.12 -13.93
CA ILE A 34 -20.44 17.70 -13.89
C ILE A 34 -19.37 17.44 -12.80
N VAL A 35 -18.29 18.24 -12.79
CA VAL A 35 -17.22 18.09 -11.78
C VAL A 35 -17.77 18.27 -10.37
N LYS A 36 -18.60 19.29 -10.16
CA LYS A 36 -19.26 19.50 -8.86
C LYS A 36 -20.14 18.31 -8.46
N ALA A 37 -20.96 17.81 -9.36
CA ALA A 37 -21.86 16.68 -9.10
C ALA A 37 -21.07 15.38 -8.81
N LEU A 38 -19.93 15.18 -9.47
CA LEU A 38 -19.03 14.07 -9.18
C LEU A 38 -18.46 14.16 -7.76
N ASP A 39 -18.00 15.33 -7.33
CA ASP A 39 -17.50 15.50 -5.96
C ASP A 39 -18.63 15.38 -4.93
N ASP A 40 -19.81 15.95 -5.21
CA ASP A 40 -20.99 15.80 -4.34
C ASP A 40 -21.36 14.33 -4.12
N LYS A 41 -21.20 13.48 -5.13
CA LYS A 41 -21.49 12.05 -5.09
C LYS A 41 -20.36 11.21 -4.50
N LEU A 42 -19.12 11.46 -4.91
CA LEU A 42 -17.95 10.60 -4.62
C LEU A 42 -17.12 11.11 -3.45
N LYS A 43 -17.28 12.39 -3.08
CA LYS A 43 -16.56 13.03 -1.97
C LYS A 43 -15.05 12.94 -2.08
N PHE A 44 -14.51 13.13 -3.30
CA PHE A 44 -13.07 13.04 -3.55
C PHE A 44 -12.26 14.07 -2.79
N ILE A 45 -12.76 15.30 -2.63
CA ILE A 45 -12.09 16.35 -1.86
C ILE A 45 -11.97 15.95 -0.39
N ASP A 46 -13.02 15.35 0.19
CA ASP A 46 -12.98 14.88 1.58
C ASP A 46 -12.01 13.70 1.75
N LEU A 47 -11.98 12.78 0.79
CA LEU A 47 -11.01 11.67 0.78
C LEU A 47 -9.58 12.19 0.67
N ALA A 48 -9.34 13.12 -0.28
CA ALA A 48 -8.04 13.76 -0.46
C ALA A 48 -7.57 14.45 0.82
N ARG A 49 -8.43 15.24 1.44
CA ARG A 49 -8.15 15.90 2.73
C ARG A 49 -7.74 14.88 3.79
N GLY A 50 -8.50 13.77 3.90
CA GLY A 50 -8.22 12.74 4.87
C GLY A 50 -6.87 12.06 4.66
N VAL A 51 -6.48 11.79 3.42
CA VAL A 51 -5.15 11.23 3.08
C VAL A 51 -4.04 12.25 3.39
N CYS A 52 -4.23 13.54 3.05
CA CYS A 52 -3.27 14.60 3.36
C CYS A 52 -3.05 14.74 4.87
N HIS A 53 -4.12 14.70 5.66
CA HIS A 53 -4.03 14.76 7.13
C HIS A 53 -3.30 13.54 7.70
N LEU A 54 -3.62 12.33 7.23
CA LEU A 54 -2.95 11.10 7.69
C LEU A 54 -1.47 11.07 7.29
N GLY A 55 -1.18 11.55 6.08
CA GLY A 55 0.18 11.59 5.52
C GLY A 55 0.99 12.80 5.95
N HIS A 56 0.38 13.80 6.61
CA HIS A 56 1.02 15.08 6.95
C HIS A 56 1.67 15.76 5.74
N ILE A 57 0.93 15.82 4.62
CA ILE A 57 1.40 16.40 3.35
C ILE A 57 0.46 17.49 2.84
N SER A 58 0.94 18.27 1.84
CA SER A 58 0.10 19.21 1.09
C SER A 58 -0.82 18.50 0.08
N TYR A 59 -1.86 19.20 -0.39
CA TYR A 59 -2.75 18.65 -1.43
C TYR A 59 -2.03 18.36 -2.76
N GLU A 60 -0.97 19.08 -3.06
CA GLU A 60 -0.19 18.90 -4.29
C GLU A 60 0.52 17.53 -4.33
N ASP A 61 0.84 16.98 -3.17
CA ASP A 61 1.56 15.72 -3.03
C ASP A 61 0.65 14.48 -2.98
N ILE A 62 -0.69 14.66 -2.97
CA ILE A 62 -1.63 13.54 -2.78
C ILE A 62 -1.57 12.47 -3.87
N TYR A 63 -1.19 12.85 -5.09
CA TYR A 63 -1.05 11.92 -6.20
C TYR A 63 0.13 10.96 -6.06
N PHE A 64 1.03 11.20 -5.10
CA PHE A 64 2.23 10.42 -4.88
C PHE A 64 2.13 9.61 -3.59
N SER A 65 1.83 8.32 -3.72
CA SER A 65 1.73 7.42 -2.55
C SER A 65 2.99 7.42 -1.69
N SER A 66 4.17 7.54 -2.29
CA SER A 66 5.44 7.66 -1.57
C SER A 66 5.50 8.90 -0.67
N ARG A 67 4.83 10.00 -1.03
CA ARG A 67 4.85 11.24 -0.25
C ARG A 67 4.01 11.13 1.02
N TYR A 68 2.75 10.71 0.91
CA TYR A 68 1.90 10.61 2.10
C TYR A 68 2.33 9.49 3.04
N LEU A 69 2.87 8.38 2.52
CA LEU A 69 3.44 7.32 3.36
C LEU A 69 4.73 7.76 4.04
N GLU A 70 5.63 8.44 3.31
CA GLU A 70 6.85 9.01 3.88
C GLU A 70 6.52 10.02 4.98
N GLY A 71 5.58 10.92 4.74
CA GLY A 71 5.16 11.92 5.72
C GLY A 71 4.62 11.30 7.00
N ALA A 72 3.70 10.33 6.89
CA ALA A 72 3.18 9.59 8.05
C ALA A 72 4.27 8.88 8.85
N MET A 73 5.22 8.24 8.16
CA MET A 73 6.35 7.56 8.80
C MET A 73 7.30 8.54 9.50
N LEU A 74 7.61 9.68 8.88
CA LEU A 74 8.48 10.70 9.45
C LEU A 74 7.89 11.31 10.72
N VAL A 75 6.58 11.60 10.73
CA VAL A 75 5.90 12.10 11.93
C VAL A 75 5.92 11.05 13.04
N TYR A 76 5.59 9.81 12.73
CA TYR A 76 5.65 8.73 13.72
C TYR A 76 7.08 8.56 14.29
N MET A 77 8.11 8.56 13.43
CA MET A 77 9.50 8.45 13.87
C MET A 77 9.91 9.61 14.79
N LYS A 78 9.47 10.84 14.46
CA LYS A 78 9.69 12.01 15.32
C LYS A 78 9.05 11.81 16.70
N ASP A 79 7.82 11.31 16.74
CA ASP A 79 7.08 11.10 18.00
C ASP A 79 7.76 10.08 18.92
N ILE A 80 8.41 9.06 18.35
CA ILE A 80 9.17 8.03 19.10
C ILE A 80 10.67 8.39 19.27
N GLY A 81 11.10 9.58 18.85
CA GLY A 81 12.48 10.05 18.99
C GLY A 81 13.49 9.34 18.09
N VAL A 82 13.06 8.78 16.95
CA VAL A 82 13.91 8.09 15.97
C VAL A 82 14.18 9.00 14.78
N VAL A 83 15.44 9.09 14.36
CA VAL A 83 15.84 9.88 13.19
C VAL A 83 15.75 9.01 11.94
N ALA A 84 15.03 9.50 10.92
CA ALA A 84 14.92 8.84 9.64
C ALA A 84 16.25 8.90 8.87
N PRO A 85 16.57 7.87 8.04
CA PRO A 85 17.70 7.93 7.13
C PRO A 85 17.51 9.06 6.11
N ASN A 86 18.60 9.53 5.52
CA ASN A 86 18.50 10.45 4.39
C ASN A 86 17.78 9.78 3.21
N LYS A 87 17.04 10.59 2.47
CA LYS A 87 16.44 10.09 1.23
C LYS A 87 17.54 9.63 0.28
N PRO A 88 17.43 8.45 -0.35
CA PRO A 88 18.41 8.02 -1.33
C PRO A 88 18.56 9.09 -2.39
N GLN A 89 19.79 9.59 -2.59
CA GLN A 89 20.09 10.47 -3.71
C GLN A 89 20.22 9.56 -4.94
N GLY A 90 19.08 9.29 -5.57
CA GLY A 90 19.01 8.37 -6.68
C GLY A 90 19.48 9.01 -7.97
N LYS A 91 20.33 8.32 -8.68
CA LYS A 91 20.31 8.30 -10.13
C LYS A 91 18.87 8.05 -10.53
N GLY A 92 18.27 8.99 -11.31
CA GLY A 92 16.88 8.89 -11.76
C GLY A 92 16.60 7.49 -12.32
N TYR A 93 15.33 7.12 -12.47
CA TYR A 93 14.83 5.84 -12.99
C TYR A 93 15.82 5.08 -13.88
N SER A 94 16.95 4.66 -13.33
CA SER A 94 17.80 3.66 -13.94
C SER A 94 17.12 2.32 -13.66
N ASP A 95 17.08 1.44 -14.64
CA ASP A 95 16.51 0.10 -14.55
C ASP A 95 16.77 -0.52 -13.16
N GLY A 96 15.84 -0.26 -12.23
CA GLY A 96 15.87 -0.86 -10.90
C GLY A 96 15.74 -2.37 -11.07
N GLU A 97 16.38 -3.13 -10.21
CA GLU A 97 16.19 -4.56 -10.17
C GLU A 97 14.69 -4.85 -10.18
N LYS A 98 14.23 -5.51 -11.24
CA LYS A 98 12.82 -5.88 -11.37
C LYS A 98 12.56 -7.04 -10.42
N PHE A 99 11.65 -6.85 -9.49
CA PHE A 99 11.14 -7.96 -8.69
C PHE A 99 9.94 -8.61 -9.38
N THR A 100 9.75 -9.89 -9.12
CA THR A 100 8.61 -10.65 -9.69
C THR A 100 7.32 -10.17 -9.05
N GLY A 101 6.38 -9.69 -9.87
CA GLY A 101 5.05 -9.30 -9.41
C GLY A 101 4.18 -10.48 -8.97
N ALA A 102 2.93 -10.18 -8.61
CA ALA A 102 1.98 -11.20 -8.19
C ALA A 102 1.74 -12.25 -9.28
N TYR A 103 1.65 -13.51 -8.88
CA TYR A 103 1.24 -14.59 -9.77
C TYR A 103 -0.25 -14.47 -10.08
N VAL A 104 -0.57 -14.37 -11.37
CA VAL A 104 -1.94 -14.38 -11.86
C VAL A 104 -2.11 -15.65 -12.72
N LYS A 105 -2.96 -16.55 -12.24
CA LYS A 105 -3.28 -17.78 -12.99
C LYS A 105 -4.25 -17.46 -14.12
N ASP A 106 -3.94 -17.94 -15.33
CA ASP A 106 -4.86 -17.81 -16.46
C ASP A 106 -6.17 -18.54 -16.19
N PRO A 107 -7.32 -17.89 -16.46
CA PRO A 107 -8.61 -18.51 -16.27
C PRO A 107 -8.80 -19.64 -17.30
N LYS A 108 -9.41 -20.72 -16.86
CA LYS A 108 -9.91 -21.77 -17.77
C LYS A 108 -11.37 -21.47 -18.07
N PRO A 109 -11.74 -21.00 -19.29
CA PRO A 109 -13.12 -20.71 -19.63
C PRO A 109 -13.99 -21.95 -19.48
N GLY A 110 -15.19 -21.79 -18.91
CA GLY A 110 -16.14 -22.90 -18.74
C GLY A 110 -17.24 -22.53 -17.76
N ARG A 111 -18.22 -23.42 -17.65
CA ARG A 111 -19.24 -23.39 -16.63
C ARG A 111 -18.82 -24.30 -15.49
N TYR A 112 -18.82 -23.79 -14.28
CA TYR A 112 -18.42 -24.52 -13.07
C TYR A 112 -19.58 -24.50 -12.07
N ASP A 113 -19.87 -25.65 -11.47
CA ASP A 113 -20.80 -25.79 -10.37
C ASP A 113 -20.00 -25.78 -9.06
N TRP A 114 -20.58 -25.25 -8.00
CA TRP A 114 -19.95 -25.20 -6.66
C TRP A 114 -18.61 -24.47 -6.62
N VAL A 115 -18.60 -23.20 -7.01
CA VAL A 115 -17.41 -22.35 -6.95
C VAL A 115 -17.21 -21.82 -5.54
N TYR A 116 -16.00 -22.01 -4.99
CA TYR A 116 -15.54 -21.38 -3.75
C TYR A 116 -14.62 -20.22 -4.06
N ASP A 117 -14.93 -19.06 -3.51
CA ASP A 117 -14.08 -17.87 -3.57
C ASP A 117 -13.54 -17.57 -2.17
N LEU A 118 -12.21 -17.60 -2.02
CA LEU A 118 -11.53 -17.34 -0.75
C LEU A 118 -10.60 -16.15 -0.93
N ASP A 119 -10.87 -15.09 -0.16
CA ASP A 119 -10.07 -13.87 -0.14
C ASP A 119 -9.33 -13.70 1.19
N LEU A 120 -8.02 -13.44 1.12
CA LEU A 120 -7.19 -13.14 2.28
C LEU A 120 -7.36 -11.67 2.69
N THR A 121 -7.89 -11.44 3.87
CA THR A 121 -8.10 -10.09 4.40
C THR A 121 -6.80 -9.31 4.47
N SER A 122 -6.68 -8.23 3.67
CA SER A 122 -5.52 -7.34 3.65
C SER A 122 -4.19 -8.10 3.50
N MET A 123 -4.10 -9.00 2.51
CA MET A 123 -2.98 -9.94 2.35
C MET A 123 -1.60 -9.29 2.49
N TYR A 124 -1.29 -8.23 1.73
CA TYR A 124 0.01 -7.57 1.80
C TYR A 124 0.31 -6.96 3.18
N PRO A 125 -0.57 -6.13 3.78
CA PRO A 125 -0.35 -5.64 5.14
C PRO A 125 -0.17 -6.77 6.16
N SER A 126 -0.98 -7.83 6.06
CA SER A 126 -0.89 -8.98 6.98
C SER A 126 0.43 -9.72 6.85
N THR A 127 0.93 -9.92 5.64
CA THR A 127 2.25 -10.55 5.41
C THR A 127 3.38 -9.72 6.00
N ILE A 128 3.38 -8.39 5.74
CA ILE A 128 4.38 -7.47 6.30
C ILE A 128 4.36 -7.49 7.82
N MET A 129 3.18 -7.45 8.44
CA MET A 129 3.04 -7.51 9.90
C MET A 129 3.48 -8.86 10.47
N THR A 130 3.10 -9.97 9.82
CA THR A 130 3.43 -11.33 10.27
C THR A 130 4.91 -11.63 10.19
N LEU A 131 5.59 -11.19 9.13
CA LEU A 131 7.02 -11.41 8.96
C LEU A 131 7.88 -10.31 9.60
N ASN A 132 7.27 -9.26 10.13
CA ASN A 132 7.95 -8.10 10.70
C ASN A 132 8.85 -7.38 9.67
N ILE A 133 8.37 -7.23 8.43
CA ILE A 133 9.12 -6.64 7.33
C ILE A 133 9.26 -5.13 7.54
N SER A 134 10.49 -4.68 7.74
CA SER A 134 10.87 -3.28 7.84
C SER A 134 12.38 -3.13 7.60
N PRO A 135 12.88 -2.00 7.06
CA PRO A 135 14.32 -1.86 6.79
C PRO A 135 15.20 -2.11 8.02
N GLU A 136 14.78 -1.64 9.19
CA GLU A 136 15.54 -1.77 10.44
C GLU A 136 15.41 -3.15 11.12
N THR A 137 14.49 -3.98 10.66
CA THR A 137 14.35 -5.36 11.15
C THR A 137 15.04 -6.37 10.27
N LYS A 138 15.44 -5.98 9.06
CA LYS A 138 16.19 -6.82 8.11
C LYS A 138 17.56 -7.19 8.67
N LEU A 139 17.84 -8.47 8.83
CA LEU A 139 19.12 -8.99 9.28
C LEU A 139 20.06 -9.34 8.13
N GLY A 140 19.51 -9.78 7.01
CA GLY A 140 20.27 -10.18 5.83
C GLY A 140 19.45 -11.11 4.95
N LYS A 141 20.11 -11.69 3.95
CA LYS A 141 19.48 -12.59 2.97
C LYS A 141 20.21 -13.93 2.95
N LEU A 142 19.46 -15.00 2.94
CA LEU A 142 20.01 -16.36 2.82
C LEU A 142 20.26 -16.69 1.36
N GLU A 143 21.50 -16.89 1.00
CA GLU A 143 21.87 -17.39 -0.31
C GLU A 143 21.57 -18.89 -0.43
N GLY A 144 21.03 -19.28 -1.58
CA GLY A 144 20.59 -20.65 -1.82
C GLY A 144 19.31 -21.06 -1.10
N TRP A 145 18.53 -20.09 -0.57
CA TRP A 145 17.27 -20.35 0.10
C TRP A 145 16.23 -20.95 -0.84
N ASN A 146 15.52 -21.95 -0.35
CA ASN A 146 14.33 -22.52 -0.95
C ASN A 146 13.40 -23.00 0.16
N ALA A 147 12.25 -22.35 0.29
CA ALA A 147 11.28 -22.63 1.35
C ALA A 147 10.74 -24.07 1.28
N GLU A 148 10.50 -24.61 0.08
CA GLU A 148 9.99 -25.98 -0.08
C GLU A 148 11.04 -27.03 0.37
N GLU A 149 12.29 -26.84 -0.03
CA GLU A 149 13.39 -27.72 0.40
C GLU A 149 13.57 -27.70 1.91
N PHE A 150 13.48 -26.50 2.50
CA PHE A 150 13.58 -26.33 3.95
C PHE A 150 12.46 -27.06 4.69
N VAL A 151 11.21 -26.89 4.26
CA VAL A 151 10.04 -27.56 4.86
C VAL A 151 10.09 -29.09 4.68
N LYS A 152 10.60 -29.56 3.52
CA LYS A 152 10.80 -31.00 3.27
C LYS A 152 11.96 -31.63 4.06
N GLY A 153 12.72 -30.82 4.80
CA GLY A 153 13.82 -31.31 5.63
C GLY A 153 15.09 -31.67 4.83
N VAL A 154 15.29 -31.06 3.67
CA VAL A 154 16.52 -31.26 2.89
C VAL A 154 17.68 -30.62 3.64
N ASN A 155 18.64 -31.45 4.07
CA ASN A 155 19.82 -30.96 4.81
C ASN A 155 20.71 -30.10 3.91
N LYS A 156 20.70 -28.79 4.16
CA LYS A 156 21.41 -27.77 3.37
C LYS A 156 22.05 -26.74 4.27
N THR A 157 23.15 -26.20 3.84
CA THR A 157 23.77 -25.04 4.49
C THR A 157 23.45 -23.78 3.70
N TYR A 158 23.00 -22.74 4.40
CA TYR A 158 22.67 -21.45 3.86
C TYR A 158 23.74 -20.44 4.24
N THR A 159 24.10 -19.54 3.34
CA THR A 159 25.01 -18.44 3.64
C THR A 159 24.20 -17.18 3.93
N LEU A 160 24.33 -16.62 5.12
CA LEU A 160 23.72 -15.34 5.48
C LEU A 160 24.58 -14.21 4.90
N MET A 161 24.00 -13.44 3.99
CA MET A 161 24.60 -12.28 3.37
C MET A 161 24.08 -11.01 4.04
N VAL A 162 24.99 -10.13 4.48
CA VAL A 162 24.68 -8.83 5.08
C VAL A 162 25.42 -7.75 4.32
N GLY A 163 24.69 -6.80 3.72
CA GLY A 163 25.30 -5.74 2.91
C GLY A 163 26.18 -6.24 1.77
N GLY A 164 25.85 -7.40 1.18
CA GLY A 164 26.60 -8.03 0.10
C GLY A 164 27.86 -8.79 0.50
N LYS A 165 28.07 -8.97 1.82
CA LYS A 165 29.21 -9.75 2.38
C LYS A 165 28.69 -10.99 3.09
N GLU A 166 29.48 -12.08 3.00
CA GLU A 166 29.23 -13.27 3.79
C GLU A 166 29.45 -12.95 5.28
N GLU A 167 28.42 -13.16 6.11
CA GLU A 167 28.47 -12.94 7.56
C GLU A 167 28.59 -14.29 8.30
N LYS A 168 27.74 -15.25 7.94
CA LYS A 168 27.67 -16.53 8.64
C LYS A 168 27.09 -17.63 7.76
N LYS A 169 27.60 -18.86 7.96
CA LYS A 169 26.97 -20.09 7.44
C LYS A 169 26.05 -20.68 8.50
N LEU A 170 24.84 -21.03 8.11
CA LEU A 170 23.82 -21.65 8.96
C LEU A 170 23.43 -22.98 8.34
N ASN A 171 23.55 -24.05 9.13
CA ASN A 171 22.96 -25.33 8.72
C ASN A 171 21.43 -25.30 9.00
N GLN A 172 20.74 -26.31 8.49
CA GLN A 172 19.30 -26.40 8.61
C GLN A 172 18.82 -26.42 10.08
N ASP A 173 19.50 -27.14 10.96
CA ASP A 173 19.13 -27.24 12.37
C ASP A 173 19.34 -25.92 13.11
N GLU A 174 20.41 -25.20 12.82
CA GLU A 174 20.66 -23.88 13.39
C GLU A 174 19.60 -22.87 12.96
N LEU A 175 19.26 -22.84 11.66
CA LEU A 175 18.22 -21.99 11.16
C LEU A 175 16.85 -22.34 11.75
N LYS A 176 16.53 -23.64 11.83
CA LYS A 176 15.30 -24.12 12.47
C LYS A 176 15.19 -23.68 13.94
N LYS A 177 16.27 -23.81 14.72
CA LYS A 177 16.30 -23.33 16.12
C LYS A 177 16.07 -21.83 16.23
N LEU A 178 16.58 -21.03 15.29
CA LEU A 178 16.34 -19.57 15.27
C LEU A 178 14.87 -19.23 14.98
N LEU A 179 14.25 -19.96 14.05
CA LEU A 179 12.83 -19.81 13.71
C LEU A 179 11.92 -20.30 14.84
N ASP A 180 12.18 -21.49 15.41
CA ASP A 180 11.38 -22.08 16.48
C ASP A 180 11.39 -21.24 17.78
N ASN A 181 12.48 -20.53 18.04
CA ASN A 181 12.58 -19.62 19.17
C ASN A 181 11.94 -18.25 18.93
N ASN A 182 11.23 -18.04 17.82
CA ASN A 182 10.64 -16.78 17.40
C ASN A 182 11.60 -15.58 17.42
N LYS A 183 12.90 -15.84 17.20
CA LYS A 183 13.90 -14.76 17.15
C LYS A 183 13.99 -14.09 15.80
N VAL A 184 13.66 -14.85 14.75
CA VAL A 184 13.68 -14.40 13.37
C VAL A 184 12.48 -14.95 12.60
N SER A 185 12.10 -14.24 11.55
CA SER A 185 11.24 -14.72 10.47
C SER A 185 12.03 -14.80 9.17
N VAL A 186 11.58 -15.58 8.20
CA VAL A 186 12.17 -15.68 6.88
C VAL A 186 11.10 -15.51 5.81
N SER A 187 11.34 -14.64 4.85
CA SER A 187 10.45 -14.46 3.70
C SER A 187 10.74 -15.48 2.60
N SER A 188 9.83 -15.59 1.64
CA SER A 188 9.96 -16.54 0.53
C SER A 188 11.22 -16.31 -0.32
N ASN A 189 11.70 -15.08 -0.42
CA ASN A 189 12.94 -14.70 -1.11
C ASN A 189 14.21 -14.85 -0.25
N GLY A 190 14.09 -15.42 0.97
CA GLY A 190 15.20 -15.74 1.85
C GLY A 190 15.67 -14.60 2.75
N VAL A 191 14.95 -13.50 2.83
CA VAL A 191 15.32 -12.40 3.73
C VAL A 191 14.94 -12.74 5.15
N LEU A 192 15.87 -12.57 6.07
CA LEU A 192 15.68 -12.76 7.52
C LEU A 192 15.33 -11.43 8.18
N TYR A 193 14.30 -11.45 9.02
CA TYR A 193 13.90 -10.31 9.84
C TYR A 193 13.96 -10.69 11.32
N ARG A 194 14.44 -9.77 12.15
CA ARG A 194 14.39 -9.93 13.61
C ARG A 194 12.95 -9.87 14.11
N TYR A 195 12.66 -10.59 15.18
CA TYR A 195 11.31 -10.68 15.75
C TYR A 195 11.22 -10.22 17.21
N ASP A 196 12.36 -9.90 17.80
CA ASP A 196 12.47 -9.43 19.20
C ASP A 196 12.00 -7.96 19.37
N LYS A 197 11.98 -7.21 18.30
CA LYS A 197 11.48 -5.83 18.25
C LYS A 197 10.61 -5.62 17.04
N LYS A 198 9.42 -5.06 17.24
CA LYS A 198 8.50 -4.75 16.15
C LYS A 198 9.04 -3.62 15.29
N GLY A 199 9.00 -3.82 13.99
CA GLY A 199 9.46 -2.84 13.01
C GLY A 199 8.51 -1.65 12.87
N LEU A 200 9.03 -0.54 12.36
CA LEU A 200 8.33 0.71 12.12
C LEU A 200 7.11 0.50 11.19
N ILE A 201 7.34 -0.18 10.07
CA ILE A 201 6.29 -0.43 9.08
C ILE A 201 5.18 -1.32 9.66
N PRO A 202 5.47 -2.47 10.28
CA PRO A 202 4.48 -3.29 10.95
C PRO A 202 3.66 -2.55 12.02
N VAL A 203 4.29 -1.69 12.83
CA VAL A 203 3.57 -0.91 13.85
C VAL A 203 2.57 0.05 13.22
N LEU A 204 2.97 0.78 12.18
CA LEU A 204 2.07 1.71 11.49
C LEU A 204 0.93 0.97 10.77
N LEU A 205 1.23 -0.13 10.10
CA LEU A 205 0.21 -0.96 9.46
C LEU A 205 -0.81 -1.50 10.45
N GLU A 206 -0.36 -1.99 11.60
CA GLU A 206 -1.25 -2.47 12.66
C GLU A 206 -2.15 -1.36 13.21
N LYS A 207 -1.58 -0.18 13.46
CA LYS A 207 -2.36 1.00 13.87
C LYS A 207 -3.45 1.31 12.86
N TRP A 208 -3.11 1.47 11.59
CA TRP A 208 -4.07 1.80 10.53
C TRP A 208 -5.10 0.70 10.29
N PHE A 209 -4.68 -0.57 10.40
CA PHE A 209 -5.59 -1.71 10.29
C PHE A 209 -6.62 -1.71 11.43
N ASN A 210 -6.18 -1.53 12.68
CA ASN A 210 -7.07 -1.49 13.84
C ASN A 210 -8.03 -0.29 13.79
N GLU A 211 -7.54 0.89 13.41
CA GLU A 211 -8.38 2.07 13.18
C GLU A 211 -9.44 1.79 12.10
N ARG A 212 -9.06 1.12 11.01
CA ARG A 212 -10.02 0.74 9.95
C ARG A 212 -11.10 -0.21 10.46
N VAL A 213 -10.72 -1.22 11.25
CA VAL A 213 -11.67 -2.17 11.85
C VAL A 213 -12.67 -1.42 12.73
N GLU A 214 -12.20 -0.49 13.57
CA GLU A 214 -13.03 0.31 14.43
C GLU A 214 -13.95 1.25 13.64
N TYR A 215 -13.45 1.92 12.61
CA TYR A 215 -14.30 2.76 11.74
C TYR A 215 -15.39 1.95 11.03
N LYS A 216 -15.11 0.72 10.60
CA LYS A 216 -16.13 -0.17 10.04
C LYS A 216 -17.20 -0.56 11.07
N ARG A 217 -16.78 -0.82 12.31
CA ARG A 217 -17.70 -1.13 13.40
C ARG A 217 -18.63 0.06 13.71
N LEU A 218 -18.05 1.26 13.80
CA LEU A 218 -18.82 2.50 14.04
C LEU A 218 -19.74 2.83 12.86
N MET A 219 -19.26 2.68 11.62
CA MET A 219 -20.06 2.85 10.41
C MET A 219 -21.34 1.99 10.48
N LYS A 220 -21.17 0.69 10.76
CA LYS A 220 -22.30 -0.24 10.85
C LYS A 220 -23.24 0.13 11.98
N LYS A 221 -22.72 0.44 13.17
CA LYS A 221 -23.52 0.84 14.33
C LYS A 221 -24.42 2.04 14.00
N HIS A 222 -23.87 3.12 13.45
CA HIS A 222 -24.63 4.32 13.12
C HIS A 222 -25.64 4.08 11.99
N ALA A 223 -25.32 3.20 11.04
CA ALA A 223 -26.29 2.79 10.01
C ALA A 223 -27.49 2.04 10.63
N ASP A 224 -27.22 1.11 11.56
CA ASP A 224 -28.26 0.36 12.26
C ASP A 224 -29.14 1.29 13.16
N ASP A 225 -28.53 2.33 13.71
CA ASP A 225 -29.21 3.39 14.51
C ASP A 225 -29.95 4.42 13.61
N GLY A 226 -29.88 4.32 12.28
CA GLY A 226 -30.50 5.26 11.32
C GLY A 226 -29.73 6.56 11.11
N ASP A 227 -28.59 6.76 11.74
CA ASP A 227 -27.73 7.94 11.58
C ASP A 227 -26.80 7.77 10.37
N MET A 228 -27.36 7.98 9.19
CA MET A 228 -26.62 7.83 7.91
C MET A 228 -25.50 8.85 7.74
N VAL A 229 -25.62 10.04 8.34
CA VAL A 229 -24.59 11.09 8.23
C VAL A 229 -23.30 10.67 8.92
N THR A 230 -23.43 10.19 10.17
CA THR A 230 -22.28 9.69 10.93
C THR A 230 -21.76 8.37 10.35
N SER A 231 -22.64 7.51 9.85
CA SER A 231 -22.23 6.30 9.12
C SER A 231 -21.36 6.62 7.91
N ASP A 232 -21.76 7.58 7.07
CA ASP A 232 -20.98 8.03 5.91
C ASP A 232 -19.65 8.66 6.33
N TYR A 233 -19.60 9.40 7.42
CA TYR A 233 -18.36 9.92 7.96
C TYR A 233 -17.37 8.80 8.27
N PHE A 234 -17.78 7.75 9.00
CA PHE A 234 -16.92 6.62 9.32
C PHE A 234 -16.58 5.77 8.08
N ASN A 235 -17.49 5.69 7.12
CA ASN A 235 -17.21 5.04 5.83
C ASN A 235 -16.05 5.72 5.09
N ARG A 236 -16.05 7.04 5.01
CA ARG A 236 -14.92 7.78 4.42
C ARG A 236 -13.61 7.55 5.19
N ARG A 237 -13.67 7.56 6.52
CA ARG A 237 -12.49 7.29 7.36
C ARG A 237 -11.89 5.91 7.11
N GLN A 238 -12.72 4.86 7.06
CA GLN A 238 -12.21 3.51 6.78
C GLN A 238 -11.67 3.37 5.35
N HIS A 239 -12.19 4.13 4.39
CA HIS A 239 -11.66 4.19 3.02
C HIS A 239 -10.27 4.82 2.96
N ILE A 240 -10.02 5.90 3.70
CA ILE A 240 -8.70 6.52 3.82
C ILE A 240 -7.69 5.50 4.33
N GLN A 241 -8.01 4.77 5.40
CA GLN A 241 -7.15 3.72 5.93
C GLN A 241 -6.89 2.60 4.91
N LYS A 242 -7.92 2.22 4.12
CA LYS A 242 -7.76 1.23 3.05
C LYS A 242 -6.76 1.69 1.99
N ILE A 243 -6.83 2.96 1.57
CA ILE A 243 -5.92 3.54 0.58
C ILE A 243 -4.49 3.44 1.07
N VAL A 244 -4.22 3.90 2.29
CA VAL A 244 -2.86 3.94 2.86
C VAL A 244 -2.29 2.54 3.07
N LEU A 245 -3.10 1.61 3.61
CA LEU A 245 -2.71 0.21 3.81
C LEU A 245 -2.32 -0.49 2.50
N ASN A 246 -3.11 -0.27 1.44
CA ASN A 246 -2.85 -0.93 0.16
C ASN A 246 -1.69 -0.29 -0.62
N SER A 247 -1.39 0.97 -0.35
CA SER A 247 -0.32 1.70 -1.07
C SER A 247 1.07 1.37 -0.56
N LEU A 248 1.21 0.91 0.70
CA LEU A 248 2.53 0.76 1.33
C LEU A 248 3.39 -0.30 0.64
N TYR A 249 2.82 -1.45 0.29
CA TYR A 249 3.58 -2.48 -0.44
C TYR A 249 4.16 -1.93 -1.75
N GLY A 250 3.34 -1.23 -2.54
CA GLY A 250 3.77 -0.70 -3.84
C GLY A 250 4.91 0.31 -3.78
N VAL A 251 5.10 1.01 -2.64
CA VAL A 251 6.18 1.98 -2.50
C VAL A 251 7.48 1.39 -1.96
N LEU A 252 7.45 0.22 -1.33
CA LEU A 252 8.69 -0.44 -0.86
C LEU A 252 9.64 -0.76 -2.01
N GLY A 253 9.11 -1.12 -3.17
CA GLY A 253 9.86 -1.34 -4.40
C GLY A 253 10.10 -0.09 -5.25
N LEU A 254 9.75 1.11 -4.79
CA LEU A 254 9.87 2.35 -5.55
C LEU A 254 11.16 3.10 -5.18
N PRO A 255 12.15 3.26 -6.09
CA PRO A 255 13.46 3.85 -5.77
C PRO A 255 13.43 5.28 -5.21
N VAL A 256 12.37 6.03 -5.48
CA VAL A 256 12.20 7.40 -4.93
C VAL A 256 11.66 7.43 -3.50
N PHE A 257 11.27 6.28 -2.96
CA PHE A 257 10.80 6.19 -1.57
C PHE A 257 11.98 6.18 -0.60
N ARG A 258 11.87 6.91 0.52
CA ARG A 258 12.94 7.03 1.53
C ARG A 258 13.35 5.68 2.13
N PHE A 259 12.40 4.77 2.28
CA PHE A 259 12.57 3.45 2.88
C PHE A 259 12.56 2.35 1.82
N TYR A 260 12.97 2.70 0.59
CA TYR A 260 13.12 1.75 -0.51
C TYR A 260 14.08 0.62 -0.13
N ASP A 261 13.63 -0.60 -0.33
CA ASP A 261 14.45 -1.80 -0.24
C ASP A 261 13.77 -2.89 -1.08
N VAL A 262 14.39 -3.25 -2.20
CA VAL A 262 13.85 -4.23 -3.15
C VAL A 262 13.70 -5.63 -2.54
N ASP A 263 14.50 -5.97 -1.53
CA ASP A 263 14.36 -7.24 -0.84
C ASP A 263 13.12 -7.30 0.08
N ASN A 264 12.57 -6.13 0.44
CA ASN A 264 11.36 -5.99 1.25
C ASN A 264 10.07 -5.90 0.40
N ALA A 265 10.21 -5.82 -0.94
CA ALA A 265 9.11 -5.67 -1.90
C ALA A 265 8.54 -7.01 -2.40
#